data_e02dae7dcabba59c551f9e6dfe47d8a1
#
_entry.id   e02dae7dcabba59c551f9e6dfe47d8a1
#
_cell.length_a   1.000
_cell.length_b   1.000
_cell.length_c   1.000
_cell.angle_alpha   90.00
_cell.angle_beta   90.00
_cell.angle_gamma   90.00
#
_symmetry.space_group_name_H-M   'P 1'
#
loop_
_entity.id
_entity.type
_entity.pdbx_description
1 polymer ?
#
loop_
_entity_poly.entity_id
_entity_poly.type
_entity_poly.pdbx_seq_one_letter_code
_entity_poly.pdbx_strand_id
1 'polypeptide(L)'
;MKIFHHSFFPLRSKMKFIRESFFGELEVKKSRFYAGLFPLQKEEDVEFYLEECRKKYRDARHHCYAYIYIEEGEGIVQEHKKQSDDGEPAKTAGMPILQRMEGLELKNALLVVSRIFGGTLLGTGGLSRAYSDAAKEVLEKAVFLERIEGRELELKIPYTLLGKLEYSFTEQDISVLEKTFTEHVVLKIRVKEEQYAGFEKQIREYGPQVVFLAIKKCRWYTR
;
A
#
# COMPACT_ATOMS: atom_id res chain seq x y z
N MET A 1 -2.23 -29.44 -24.30
CA MET A 1 -2.27 -29.39 -22.83
C MET A 1 -1.32 -28.27 -22.43
N LYS A 2 -1.85 -27.04 -22.23
CA LYS A 2 -1.06 -25.86 -21.86
C LYS A 2 -0.96 -25.83 -20.34
N ILE A 3 0.25 -25.99 -19.84
CA ILE A 3 0.59 -25.90 -18.42
C ILE A 3 0.56 -24.40 -18.07
N PHE A 4 -0.49 -23.96 -17.37
CA PHE A 4 -0.52 -22.63 -16.75
C PHE A 4 0.51 -22.62 -15.61
N HIS A 5 1.58 -21.90 -15.79
CA HIS A 5 2.49 -21.56 -14.70
C HIS A 5 1.71 -20.61 -13.77
N HIS A 6 1.19 -21.15 -12.70
CA HIS A 6 0.77 -20.37 -11.55
C HIS A 6 2.05 -19.79 -10.93
N SER A 7 2.33 -18.54 -11.20
CA SER A 7 3.33 -17.80 -10.42
C SER A 7 2.77 -17.61 -9.01
N PHE A 8 3.14 -18.53 -8.15
CA PHE A 8 2.99 -18.41 -6.72
C PHE A 8 3.88 -17.22 -6.30
N PHE A 9 3.31 -16.03 -6.10
CA PHE A 9 4.01 -14.93 -5.47
C PHE A 9 4.37 -15.39 -4.06
N PRO A 10 5.66 -15.38 -3.66
CA PRO A 10 6.02 -15.74 -2.30
C PRO A 10 5.39 -14.71 -1.35
N LEU A 11 4.69 -15.19 -0.35
CA LEU A 11 3.97 -14.46 0.72
C LEU A 11 4.88 -13.58 1.64
N ARG A 12 5.98 -13.02 1.14
CA ARG A 12 6.97 -12.26 1.93
C ARG A 12 7.44 -10.95 1.33
N SER A 13 6.80 -10.39 0.33
CA SER A 13 7.10 -9.01 -0.03
C SER A 13 6.29 -8.08 0.88
N LYS A 14 6.98 -7.23 1.60
CA LYS A 14 6.39 -6.18 2.46
C LYS A 14 5.85 -5.06 1.58
N MET A 15 4.75 -5.33 0.88
CA MET A 15 4.11 -4.33 0.03
C MET A 15 3.76 -3.11 0.85
N LYS A 16 4.21 -1.94 0.36
CA LYS A 16 3.93 -0.64 0.97
C LYS A 16 2.76 0.03 0.28
N PHE A 17 1.99 0.75 1.05
CA PHE A 17 0.83 1.51 0.62
C PHE A 17 0.87 2.90 1.23
N ILE A 18 0.10 3.84 0.67
CA ILE A 18 -0.15 5.15 1.24
C ILE A 18 -1.65 5.40 1.37
N ARG A 19 -2.07 6.24 2.31
CA ARG A 19 -3.49 6.63 2.49
C ARG A 19 -3.79 8.07 2.09
N GLU A 20 -2.78 8.90 2.03
CA GLU A 20 -2.89 10.33 1.73
C GLU A 20 -1.85 10.73 0.69
N SER A 21 -2.04 11.92 0.10
CA SER A 21 -1.15 12.45 -0.91
C SER A 21 0.04 13.17 -0.26
N PHE A 22 1.21 13.04 -0.90
CA PHE A 22 2.44 13.72 -0.48
C PHE A 22 3.00 14.55 -1.63
N PHE A 23 3.74 15.61 -1.29
CA PHE A 23 4.29 16.53 -2.27
C PHE A 23 5.76 16.85 -1.96
N GLY A 24 6.54 16.98 -3.03
CA GLY A 24 7.94 17.35 -2.99
C GLY A 24 8.30 18.32 -4.10
N GLU A 25 9.38 19.04 -3.93
CA GLU A 25 9.92 19.97 -4.94
C GLU A 25 11.43 19.82 -4.97
N LEU A 26 11.99 19.82 -6.19
CA LEU A 26 13.41 19.75 -6.46
C LEU A 26 13.78 20.78 -7.53
N GLU A 27 14.86 21.54 -7.34
CA GLU A 27 15.41 22.41 -8.36
C GLU A 27 16.77 21.89 -8.86
N VAL A 28 16.91 21.77 -10.19
CA VAL A 28 18.16 21.36 -10.85
C VAL A 28 18.43 22.30 -12.01
N LYS A 29 19.53 23.06 -11.96
CA LYS A 29 19.93 24.03 -13.00
C LYS A 29 18.75 24.94 -13.42
N LYS A 30 18.06 25.51 -12.43
CA LYS A 30 16.87 26.38 -12.60
C LYS A 30 15.63 25.68 -13.14
N SER A 31 15.69 24.41 -13.56
CA SER A 31 14.48 23.62 -13.82
C SER A 31 13.87 23.20 -12.50
N ARG A 32 12.54 23.37 -12.35
CA ARG A 32 11.79 22.96 -11.16
C ARG A 32 10.99 21.70 -11.44
N PHE A 33 11.07 20.75 -10.52
CA PHE A 33 10.39 19.46 -10.57
C PHE A 33 9.45 19.35 -9.37
N TYR A 34 8.17 19.33 -9.62
CA TYR A 34 7.13 19.19 -8.59
C TYR A 34 6.64 17.76 -8.58
N ALA A 35 6.95 17.02 -7.53
CA ALA A 35 6.52 15.64 -7.36
C ALA A 35 5.25 15.56 -6.52
N GLY A 36 4.28 14.78 -6.98
CA GLY A 36 3.07 14.42 -6.24
C GLY A 36 2.93 12.91 -6.19
N LEU A 37 2.72 12.37 -4.99
CA LEU A 37 2.46 10.95 -4.75
C LEU A 37 1.03 10.79 -4.25
N PHE A 38 0.23 9.98 -4.94
CA PHE A 38 -1.22 9.86 -4.74
C PHE A 38 -1.63 8.41 -4.50
N PRO A 39 -2.53 8.12 -3.52
CA PRO A 39 -3.10 6.79 -3.34
C PRO A 39 -4.12 6.49 -4.44
N LEU A 40 -4.11 5.27 -4.96
CA LEU A 40 -5.10 4.78 -5.91
C LEU A 40 -6.06 3.81 -5.22
N GLN A 41 -7.36 4.05 -5.37
CA GLN A 41 -8.41 3.10 -4.98
C GLN A 41 -8.82 2.22 -6.17
N LYS A 42 -8.74 2.78 -7.37
CA LYS A 42 -8.98 2.13 -8.64
C LYS A 42 -8.06 2.71 -9.73
N GLU A 43 -7.89 2.01 -10.83
CA GLU A 43 -6.96 2.44 -11.88
C GLU A 43 -7.40 3.76 -12.54
N GLU A 44 -8.70 4.03 -12.62
CA GLU A 44 -9.26 5.24 -13.21
C GLU A 44 -8.92 6.52 -12.42
N ASP A 45 -8.52 6.41 -11.16
CA ASP A 45 -8.09 7.56 -10.35
C ASP A 45 -6.82 8.24 -10.92
N VAL A 46 -6.06 7.52 -11.76
CA VAL A 46 -4.83 8.02 -12.40
C VAL A 46 -5.12 9.29 -13.20
N GLU A 47 -6.14 9.27 -14.07
CA GLU A 47 -6.42 10.44 -14.91
C GLU A 47 -6.92 11.63 -14.09
N PHE A 48 -7.71 11.39 -13.04
CA PHE A 48 -8.14 12.44 -12.12
C PHE A 48 -6.94 13.17 -11.52
N TYR A 49 -5.95 12.45 -10.97
CA TYR A 49 -4.78 13.07 -10.36
C TYR A 49 -3.84 13.73 -11.38
N LEU A 50 -3.73 13.18 -12.58
CA LEU A 50 -2.97 13.81 -13.67
C LEU A 50 -3.59 15.16 -14.05
N GLU A 51 -4.91 15.25 -14.15
CA GLU A 51 -5.62 16.49 -14.43
C GLU A 51 -5.43 17.54 -13.31
N GLU A 52 -5.48 17.10 -12.04
CA GLU A 52 -5.21 17.99 -10.91
C GLU A 52 -3.77 18.52 -10.94
N CYS A 53 -2.78 17.70 -11.32
CA CYS A 53 -1.39 18.17 -11.53
C CYS A 53 -1.28 19.17 -12.67
N ARG A 54 -1.95 18.94 -13.81
CA ARG A 54 -1.99 19.86 -14.95
C ARG A 54 -2.61 21.22 -14.56
N LYS A 55 -3.71 21.20 -13.80
CA LYS A 55 -4.35 22.42 -13.30
C LYS A 55 -3.47 23.20 -12.33
N LYS A 56 -2.79 22.49 -11.43
CA LYS A 56 -1.94 23.09 -10.39
C LYS A 56 -0.64 23.67 -10.96
N TYR A 57 -0.01 22.99 -11.92
CA TYR A 57 1.29 23.36 -12.49
C TYR A 57 1.16 23.73 -13.98
N ARG A 58 0.37 24.76 -14.29
CA ARG A 58 0.04 25.17 -15.67
C ARG A 58 1.24 25.57 -16.52
N ASP A 59 2.32 26.02 -15.89
CA ASP A 59 3.57 26.40 -16.57
C ASP A 59 4.46 25.17 -16.86
N ALA A 60 4.15 24.01 -16.32
CA ALA A 60 4.84 22.78 -16.63
C ALA A 60 4.40 22.24 -17.99
N ARG A 61 5.38 21.89 -18.84
CA ARG A 61 5.13 21.31 -20.16
C ARG A 61 5.07 19.79 -20.14
N HIS A 62 5.58 19.18 -19.07
CA HIS A 62 5.69 17.74 -18.92
C HIS A 62 5.16 17.35 -17.54
N HIS A 63 4.25 16.38 -17.52
CA HIS A 63 3.70 15.74 -16.32
C HIS A 63 4.00 14.24 -16.42
N CYS A 64 5.28 13.92 -16.23
CA CYS A 64 5.76 12.55 -16.34
C CYS A 64 5.29 11.76 -15.15
N TYR A 65 4.92 10.48 -15.34
CA TYR A 65 4.36 9.70 -14.26
C TYR A 65 4.69 8.22 -14.34
N ALA A 66 4.52 7.55 -13.22
CA ALA A 66 4.38 6.10 -13.14
C ALA A 66 3.31 5.72 -12.11
N TYR A 67 2.64 4.60 -12.32
CA TYR A 67 1.78 4.01 -11.30
C TYR A 67 1.97 2.49 -11.23
N ILE A 68 1.64 1.97 -10.05
CA ILE A 68 1.53 0.53 -9.80
C ILE A 68 0.20 0.33 -9.09
N TYR A 69 -0.70 -0.46 -9.69
CA TYR A 69 -2.01 -0.78 -9.14
C TYR A 69 -2.18 -2.30 -9.07
N ILE A 70 -2.75 -2.80 -7.98
CA ILE A 70 -3.08 -4.20 -7.79
C ILE A 70 -4.59 -4.36 -7.87
N GLU A 71 -5.04 -5.10 -8.89
CA GLU A 71 -6.41 -5.58 -8.97
C GLU A 71 -6.51 -6.94 -8.30
N GLU A 72 -7.42 -7.07 -7.34
CA GLU A 72 -7.63 -8.28 -6.59
C GLU A 72 -9.03 -8.84 -6.89
N GLY A 73 -9.07 -10.01 -7.52
CA GLY A 73 -10.27 -10.80 -7.77
C GLY A 73 -10.25 -12.13 -7.02
N GLU A 74 -11.17 -13.03 -7.32
CA GLU A 74 -11.36 -14.34 -6.68
C GLU A 74 -10.08 -15.22 -6.71
N GLY A 75 -9.14 -14.94 -5.81
CA GLY A 75 -7.87 -15.67 -5.69
C GLY A 75 -6.80 -15.30 -6.71
N ILE A 76 -7.04 -14.30 -7.56
CA ILE A 76 -6.10 -13.78 -8.55
C ILE A 76 -5.69 -12.37 -8.14
N VAL A 77 -4.38 -12.12 -8.13
CA VAL A 77 -3.80 -10.79 -7.97
C VAL A 77 -3.15 -10.41 -9.28
N GLN A 78 -3.66 -9.36 -9.92
CA GLN A 78 -3.09 -8.82 -11.15
C GLN A 78 -2.44 -7.47 -10.86
N GLU A 79 -1.18 -7.32 -11.23
CA GLU A 79 -0.44 -6.07 -11.08
C GLU A 79 -0.42 -5.33 -12.41
N HIS A 80 -0.92 -4.09 -12.39
CA HIS A 80 -0.91 -3.14 -13.51
C HIS A 80 0.17 -2.11 -13.25
N LYS A 81 1.09 -1.97 -14.20
CA LYS A 81 2.13 -0.94 -14.17
C LYS A 81 2.12 -0.15 -15.45
N LYS A 82 2.23 1.15 -15.33
CA LYS A 82 2.39 2.02 -16.49
C LYS A 82 3.30 3.19 -16.14
N GLN A 83 3.99 3.69 -17.15
CA GLN A 83 4.82 4.88 -17.03
C GLN A 83 4.69 5.75 -18.31
N SER A 84 4.95 7.05 -18.19
CA SER A 84 4.93 7.99 -19.29
C SER A 84 6.01 9.05 -19.11
N ASP A 85 6.72 9.32 -20.19
CA ASP A 85 7.68 10.41 -20.27
C ASP A 85 7.02 11.75 -20.65
N ASP A 86 5.72 11.75 -21.03
CA ASP A 86 4.91 12.93 -21.37
C ASP A 86 5.66 13.99 -22.20
N GLY A 87 6.30 13.54 -23.29
CA GLY A 87 7.05 14.40 -24.22
C GLY A 87 8.51 14.69 -23.83
N GLU A 88 9.00 14.23 -22.69
CA GLU A 88 10.44 14.18 -22.43
C GLU A 88 11.11 13.09 -23.29
N PRO A 89 12.44 13.12 -23.50
CA PRO A 89 13.13 12.05 -24.21
C PRO A 89 12.85 10.67 -23.63
N ALA A 90 12.68 9.67 -24.50
CA ALA A 90 12.26 8.33 -24.12
C ALA A 90 13.08 7.73 -22.96
N LYS A 91 12.40 7.19 -21.95
CA LYS A 91 12.96 6.54 -20.75
C LYS A 91 13.78 7.47 -19.83
N THR A 92 13.62 8.79 -19.97
CA THR A 92 14.36 9.74 -19.11
C THR A 92 13.54 10.23 -17.91
N ALA A 93 12.24 9.94 -17.86
CA ALA A 93 11.35 10.42 -16.81
C ALA A 93 10.50 9.30 -16.18
N GLY A 94 9.56 8.74 -16.94
CA GLY A 94 8.63 7.76 -16.41
C GLY A 94 9.29 6.47 -15.89
N MET A 95 10.31 5.97 -16.59
CA MET A 95 11.05 4.78 -16.16
C MET A 95 11.83 4.99 -14.85
N PRO A 96 12.61 6.07 -14.66
CA PRO A 96 13.24 6.42 -13.40
C PRO A 96 12.25 6.55 -12.22
N ILE A 97 11.06 7.13 -12.47
CA ILE A 97 10.00 7.23 -11.45
C ILE A 97 9.52 5.82 -11.07
N LEU A 98 9.18 4.97 -12.06
CA LEU A 98 8.72 3.60 -11.83
C LEU A 98 9.72 2.78 -11.01
N GLN A 99 11.00 2.84 -11.37
CA GLN A 99 12.07 2.13 -10.65
C GLN A 99 12.16 2.52 -9.16
N ARG A 100 11.92 3.79 -8.82
CA ARG A 100 11.85 4.23 -7.42
C ARG A 100 10.69 3.61 -6.67
N MET A 101 9.52 3.53 -7.30
CA MET A 101 8.33 2.92 -6.70
C MET A 101 8.51 1.40 -6.51
N GLU A 102 9.08 0.73 -7.53
CA GLU A 102 9.36 -0.70 -7.48
C GLU A 102 10.39 -1.05 -6.39
N GLY A 103 11.46 -0.25 -6.27
CA GLY A 103 12.48 -0.45 -5.24
C GLY A 103 11.95 -0.35 -3.80
N LEU A 104 10.81 0.32 -3.59
CA LEU A 104 10.10 0.39 -2.31
C LEU A 104 8.97 -0.64 -2.19
N GLU A 105 8.71 -1.44 -3.22
CA GLU A 105 7.54 -2.34 -3.31
C GLU A 105 6.21 -1.59 -3.10
N LEU A 106 6.16 -0.31 -3.51
CA LEU A 106 4.99 0.54 -3.37
C LEU A 106 3.89 0.09 -4.32
N LYS A 107 2.66 -0.06 -3.80
CA LYS A 107 1.48 -0.53 -4.52
C LYS A 107 0.33 0.47 -4.34
N ASN A 108 -0.62 0.41 -5.27
CA ASN A 108 -1.81 1.25 -5.31
C ASN A 108 -1.47 2.74 -5.16
N ALA A 109 -0.49 3.18 -5.97
CA ALA A 109 0.00 4.55 -5.95
C ALA A 109 0.35 5.04 -7.34
N LEU A 110 0.13 6.34 -7.55
CA LEU A 110 0.57 7.11 -8.69
C LEU A 110 1.61 8.14 -8.22
N LEU A 111 2.72 8.26 -8.92
CA LEU A 111 3.71 9.31 -8.74
C LEU A 111 3.80 10.14 -10.01
N VAL A 112 3.51 11.44 -9.90
CA VAL A 112 3.58 12.42 -11.00
C VAL A 112 4.70 13.40 -10.71
N VAL A 113 5.54 13.69 -11.70
CA VAL A 113 6.55 14.76 -11.63
C VAL A 113 6.29 15.76 -12.74
N SER A 114 5.86 16.95 -12.36
CA SER A 114 5.61 18.09 -13.26
C SER A 114 6.85 18.95 -13.36
N ARG A 115 7.35 19.21 -14.59
CA ARG A 115 8.58 19.96 -14.81
C ARG A 115 8.34 21.31 -15.45
N ILE A 116 8.94 22.35 -14.86
CA ILE A 116 9.09 23.68 -15.46
C ILE A 116 10.54 23.84 -15.90
N PHE A 117 10.76 24.10 -17.19
CA PHE A 117 12.09 24.26 -17.77
C PHE A 117 12.77 25.53 -17.30
N GLY A 118 14.02 25.43 -16.86
CA GLY A 118 14.81 26.54 -16.32
C GLY A 118 15.78 27.21 -17.31
N GLY A 119 15.62 26.95 -18.62
CA GLY A 119 16.49 27.56 -19.67
C GLY A 119 17.80 26.80 -19.92
N THR A 120 18.17 25.81 -19.11
CA THR A 120 19.40 25.03 -19.29
C THR A 120 19.07 23.55 -19.54
N LEU A 121 19.61 23.01 -20.64
CA LEU A 121 19.45 21.61 -20.97
C LEU A 121 20.21 20.72 -19.98
N LEU A 122 19.54 19.68 -19.48
CA LEU A 122 20.13 18.72 -18.55
C LEU A 122 20.82 17.54 -19.26
N GLY A 123 20.45 17.27 -20.52
CA GLY A 123 20.80 16.06 -21.24
C GLY A 123 20.05 14.82 -20.70
N THR A 124 20.05 13.71 -21.42
CA THR A 124 19.29 12.50 -21.09
C THR A 124 19.67 11.93 -19.71
N GLY A 125 20.97 11.83 -19.42
CA GLY A 125 21.45 11.37 -18.11
C GLY A 125 21.12 12.32 -16.94
N GLY A 126 21.16 13.63 -17.21
CA GLY A 126 20.76 14.65 -16.22
C GLY A 126 19.27 14.66 -15.95
N LEU A 127 18.44 14.46 -16.98
CA LEU A 127 16.99 14.31 -16.87
C LEU A 127 16.63 13.08 -16.04
N SER A 128 17.19 11.93 -16.40
CA SER A 128 16.92 10.67 -15.69
C SER A 128 17.25 10.77 -14.20
N ARG A 129 18.37 11.41 -13.86
CA ARG A 129 18.74 11.66 -12.46
C ARG A 129 17.77 12.63 -11.79
N ALA A 130 17.42 13.74 -12.43
CA ALA A 130 16.53 14.74 -11.85
C ALA A 130 15.12 14.19 -11.57
N TYR A 131 14.54 13.40 -12.50
CA TYR A 131 13.25 12.74 -12.27
C TYR A 131 13.31 11.68 -11.16
N SER A 132 14.39 10.89 -11.12
CA SER A 132 14.64 9.92 -10.05
C SER A 132 14.78 10.60 -8.68
N ASP A 133 15.48 11.73 -8.60
CA ASP A 133 15.70 12.47 -7.37
C ASP A 133 14.44 13.20 -6.90
N ALA A 134 13.65 13.77 -7.84
CA ALA A 134 12.34 14.34 -7.51
C ALA A 134 11.36 13.29 -6.99
N ALA A 135 11.35 12.09 -7.59
CA ALA A 135 10.57 10.98 -7.07
C ALA A 135 11.04 10.56 -5.66
N LYS A 136 12.35 10.46 -5.44
CA LYS A 136 12.93 10.15 -4.14
C LYS A 136 12.50 11.16 -3.06
N GLU A 137 12.55 12.45 -3.37
CA GLU A 137 12.18 13.55 -2.46
C GLU A 137 10.77 13.41 -1.89
N VAL A 138 9.77 13.07 -2.71
CA VAL A 138 8.41 12.87 -2.24
C VAL A 138 8.23 11.54 -1.52
N LEU A 139 8.94 10.49 -1.94
CA LEU A 139 8.88 9.19 -1.31
C LEU A 139 9.49 9.20 0.10
N GLU A 140 10.52 10.00 0.35
CA GLU A 140 11.12 10.18 1.68
C GLU A 140 10.20 10.91 2.67
N LYS A 141 9.26 11.71 2.18
CA LYS A 141 8.24 12.39 2.99
C LYS A 141 7.01 11.53 3.27
N ALA A 142 6.84 10.45 2.50
CA ALA A 142 5.65 9.63 2.58
C ALA A 142 5.60 8.76 3.83
N VAL A 143 4.42 8.64 4.42
CA VAL A 143 4.13 7.68 5.48
C VAL A 143 3.62 6.41 4.84
N PHE A 144 4.45 5.38 4.87
CA PHE A 144 4.09 4.08 4.34
C PHE A 144 3.36 3.22 5.36
N LEU A 145 2.45 2.40 4.84
CA LEU A 145 1.70 1.40 5.57
C LEU A 145 2.06 0.03 5.03
N GLU A 146 2.19 -0.95 5.91
CA GLU A 146 2.29 -2.37 5.53
C GLU A 146 0.89 -3.00 5.57
N ARG A 147 0.59 -3.85 4.60
CA ARG A 147 -0.65 -4.62 4.57
C ARG A 147 -0.48 -5.92 5.36
N ILE A 148 -1.39 -6.13 6.29
CA ILE A 148 -1.46 -7.35 7.09
C ILE A 148 -2.62 -8.20 6.58
N GLU A 149 -2.33 -9.45 6.25
CA GLU A 149 -3.34 -10.49 5.98
C GLU A 149 -3.68 -11.18 7.30
N GLY A 150 -4.96 -11.50 7.52
CA GLY A 150 -5.38 -12.19 8.72
C GLY A 150 -6.86 -12.49 8.74
N ARG A 151 -7.37 -12.76 9.96
CA ARG A 151 -8.76 -13.11 10.19
C ARG A 151 -9.37 -12.25 11.27
N GLU A 152 -10.60 -11.85 11.02
CA GLU A 152 -11.49 -11.27 12.01
C GLU A 152 -12.36 -12.40 12.57
N LEU A 153 -12.38 -12.53 13.88
CA LEU A 153 -13.03 -13.62 14.60
C LEU A 153 -13.99 -13.03 15.61
N GLU A 154 -15.13 -13.69 15.78
CA GLU A 154 -16.04 -13.43 16.91
C GLU A 154 -16.03 -14.64 17.83
N LEU A 155 -15.65 -14.42 19.10
CA LEU A 155 -15.57 -15.44 20.13
C LEU A 155 -16.61 -15.15 21.22
N LYS A 156 -17.46 -16.13 21.53
CA LYS A 156 -18.32 -16.10 22.69
C LYS A 156 -17.60 -16.80 23.85
N ILE A 157 -17.47 -16.11 24.99
CA ILE A 157 -16.72 -16.57 26.14
C ILE A 157 -17.49 -16.30 27.43
N PRO A 158 -17.30 -17.07 28.51
CA PRO A 158 -17.80 -16.73 29.86
C PRO A 158 -16.98 -15.58 30.45
N TYR A 159 -17.57 -14.80 31.33
CA TYR A 159 -16.91 -13.69 32.04
C TYR A 159 -15.63 -14.10 32.78
N THR A 160 -15.59 -15.35 33.32
CA THR A 160 -14.44 -15.89 34.03
C THR A 160 -13.17 -16.03 33.20
N LEU A 161 -13.29 -16.13 31.90
CA LEU A 161 -12.15 -16.24 30.96
C LEU A 161 -11.71 -14.90 30.37
N LEU A 162 -12.48 -13.83 30.52
CA LEU A 162 -12.20 -12.53 29.87
C LEU A 162 -10.79 -12.03 30.18
N GLY A 163 -10.45 -11.87 31.45
CA GLY A 163 -9.14 -11.32 31.85
C GLY A 163 -7.97 -12.19 31.41
N LYS A 164 -8.12 -13.51 31.44
CA LYS A 164 -7.08 -14.46 31.01
C LYS A 164 -6.84 -14.35 29.48
N LEU A 165 -7.93 -14.27 28.72
CA LEU A 165 -7.82 -14.14 27.25
C LEU A 165 -7.30 -12.77 26.83
N GLU A 166 -7.73 -11.69 27.47
CA GLU A 166 -7.20 -10.35 27.20
C GLU A 166 -5.70 -10.24 27.44
N TYR A 167 -5.23 -10.81 28.56
CA TYR A 167 -3.79 -10.90 28.83
C TYR A 167 -3.06 -11.67 27.72
N SER A 168 -3.57 -12.86 27.35
CA SER A 168 -3.00 -13.68 26.27
C SER A 168 -3.00 -12.96 24.92
N PHE A 169 -4.04 -12.18 24.61
CA PHE A 169 -4.13 -11.41 23.38
C PHE A 169 -3.07 -10.29 23.33
N THR A 170 -2.85 -9.63 24.47
CA THR A 170 -1.82 -8.60 24.59
C THR A 170 -0.41 -9.18 24.34
N GLU A 171 -0.10 -10.33 24.96
CA GLU A 171 1.19 -11.02 24.77
C GLU A 171 1.41 -11.49 23.32
N GLN A 172 0.35 -11.79 22.59
CA GLN A 172 0.40 -12.29 21.22
C GLN A 172 0.17 -11.19 20.15
N ASP A 173 0.11 -9.93 20.53
CA ASP A 173 -0.20 -8.80 19.61
C ASP A 173 -1.51 -9.01 18.83
N ILE A 174 -2.53 -9.59 19.50
CA ILE A 174 -3.86 -9.78 18.94
C ILE A 174 -4.73 -8.58 19.28
N SER A 175 -5.29 -7.95 18.25
CA SER A 175 -6.11 -6.75 18.42
C SER A 175 -7.54 -7.10 18.82
N VAL A 176 -8.01 -6.61 19.97
CA VAL A 176 -9.43 -6.64 20.33
C VAL A 176 -10.11 -5.41 19.73
N LEU A 177 -11.06 -5.62 18.83
CA LEU A 177 -11.79 -4.57 18.12
C LEU A 177 -13.02 -4.10 18.87
N GLU A 178 -13.75 -5.06 19.44
CA GLU A 178 -15.03 -4.81 20.10
C GLU A 178 -15.27 -5.85 21.22
N LYS A 179 -15.97 -5.42 22.26
CA LYS A 179 -16.44 -6.26 23.37
C LYS A 179 -17.91 -5.98 23.60
N THR A 180 -18.75 -7.00 23.47
CA THR A 180 -20.18 -6.93 23.76
C THR A 180 -20.49 -7.77 24.99
N PHE A 181 -21.17 -7.17 25.95
CA PHE A 181 -21.48 -7.76 27.24
C PHE A 181 -22.97 -8.10 27.29
N THR A 182 -23.29 -9.40 27.40
CA THR A 182 -24.64 -9.94 27.55
C THR A 182 -24.63 -10.99 28.65
N GLU A 183 -25.34 -12.12 28.53
CA GLU A 183 -25.17 -13.30 29.39
C GLU A 183 -23.75 -13.88 29.28
N HIS A 184 -23.09 -13.61 28.17
CA HIS A 184 -21.72 -13.99 27.89
C HIS A 184 -20.99 -12.74 27.31
N VAL A 185 -19.69 -12.82 27.22
CA VAL A 185 -18.91 -11.80 26.53
C VAL A 185 -18.68 -12.26 25.08
N VAL A 186 -18.97 -11.39 24.12
CA VAL A 186 -18.59 -11.58 22.71
C VAL A 186 -17.42 -10.67 22.41
N LEU A 187 -16.29 -11.26 22.01
CA LEU A 187 -15.08 -10.56 21.62
C LEU A 187 -14.94 -10.60 20.10
N LYS A 188 -14.79 -9.43 19.48
CA LYS A 188 -14.38 -9.31 18.09
C LYS A 188 -12.90 -8.97 18.04
N ILE A 189 -12.11 -9.84 17.41
CA ILE A 189 -10.65 -9.75 17.41
C ILE A 189 -10.08 -9.89 16.00
N ARG A 190 -8.84 -9.39 15.79
CA ARG A 190 -8.05 -9.66 14.61
C ARG A 190 -6.81 -10.44 14.94
N VAL A 191 -6.56 -11.50 14.15
CA VAL A 191 -5.41 -12.38 14.27
C VAL A 191 -4.70 -12.42 12.92
N LYS A 192 -3.38 -12.22 12.91
CA LYS A 192 -2.56 -12.32 11.68
C LYS A 192 -2.63 -13.74 11.13
N GLU A 193 -2.65 -13.90 9.81
CA GLU A 193 -2.79 -15.23 9.19
C GLU A 193 -1.67 -16.20 9.62
N GLU A 194 -0.45 -15.70 9.79
CA GLU A 194 0.71 -16.47 10.26
C GLU A 194 0.54 -17.01 11.70
N GLN A 195 -0.25 -16.33 12.53
CA GLN A 195 -0.51 -16.69 13.94
C GLN A 195 -1.77 -17.54 14.09
N TYR A 196 -2.67 -17.52 13.08
CA TYR A 196 -4.02 -18.07 13.22
C TYR A 196 -4.05 -19.55 13.62
N ALA A 197 -3.23 -20.40 13.00
CA ALA A 197 -3.24 -21.83 13.29
C ALA A 197 -2.86 -22.14 14.76
N GLY A 198 -1.84 -21.45 15.29
CA GLY A 198 -1.45 -21.56 16.70
C GLY A 198 -2.52 -21.03 17.65
N PHE A 199 -3.08 -19.88 17.31
CA PHE A 199 -4.18 -19.26 18.06
C PHE A 199 -5.42 -20.16 18.10
N GLU A 200 -5.87 -20.69 16.96
CA GLU A 200 -7.02 -21.58 16.89
C GLU A 200 -6.84 -22.81 17.76
N LYS A 201 -5.66 -23.44 17.72
CA LYS A 201 -5.35 -24.58 18.59
C LYS A 201 -5.47 -24.21 20.07
N GLN A 202 -4.86 -23.10 20.47
CA GLN A 202 -4.91 -22.60 21.85
C GLN A 202 -6.35 -22.33 22.31
N ILE A 203 -7.17 -21.69 21.48
CA ILE A 203 -8.56 -21.40 21.81
C ILE A 203 -9.39 -22.68 21.95
N ARG A 204 -9.16 -23.67 21.11
CA ARG A 204 -9.85 -24.98 21.21
C ARG A 204 -9.52 -25.76 22.48
N GLU A 205 -8.40 -25.49 23.15
CA GLU A 205 -8.04 -26.10 24.44
C GLU A 205 -8.99 -25.67 25.57
N TYR A 206 -9.70 -24.55 25.45
CA TYR A 206 -10.75 -24.14 26.38
C TYR A 206 -12.05 -24.96 26.25
N GLY A 207 -12.12 -25.84 25.24
CA GLY A 207 -13.27 -26.71 24.99
C GLY A 207 -14.56 -25.92 24.72
N PRO A 208 -15.71 -26.41 25.18
CA PRO A 208 -17.01 -25.79 24.88
C PRO A 208 -17.24 -24.43 25.56
N GLN A 209 -16.34 -23.98 26.42
CA GLN A 209 -16.44 -22.69 27.09
C GLN A 209 -16.18 -21.50 26.13
N VAL A 210 -15.43 -21.73 25.05
CA VAL A 210 -15.16 -20.72 24.03
C VAL A 210 -15.71 -21.19 22.70
N VAL A 211 -16.61 -20.40 22.14
CA VAL A 211 -17.30 -20.73 20.88
C VAL A 211 -16.93 -19.71 19.80
N PHE A 212 -16.46 -20.19 18.65
CA PHE A 212 -16.31 -19.36 17.47
C PHE A 212 -17.68 -19.08 16.86
N LEU A 213 -18.12 -17.82 16.86
CA LEU A 213 -19.37 -17.40 16.24
C LEU A 213 -19.20 -17.06 14.76
N ALA A 214 -18.07 -16.43 14.44
CA ALA A 214 -17.73 -16.06 13.07
C ALA A 214 -16.23 -16.10 12.83
N ILE A 215 -15.83 -16.41 11.59
CA ILE A 215 -14.44 -16.35 11.11
C ILE A 215 -14.47 -15.78 9.70
N LYS A 216 -13.81 -14.65 9.49
CA LYS A 216 -13.76 -13.97 8.19
C LYS A 216 -12.32 -13.61 7.85
N LYS A 217 -11.84 -13.99 6.65
CA LYS A 217 -10.56 -13.46 6.14
C LYS A 217 -10.67 -11.96 5.96
N CYS A 218 -9.68 -11.24 6.39
CA CYS A 218 -9.63 -9.79 6.30
C CYS A 218 -8.21 -9.29 6.06
N ARG A 219 -8.12 -8.02 5.73
CA ARG A 219 -6.86 -7.28 5.54
C ARG A 219 -6.96 -5.97 6.26
N TRP A 220 -5.84 -5.55 6.83
CA TRP A 220 -5.74 -4.21 7.41
C TRP A 220 -4.35 -3.63 7.17
N TYR A 221 -4.20 -2.35 7.42
CA TYR A 221 -2.95 -1.63 7.24
C TYR A 221 -2.42 -1.17 8.59
N THR A 222 -1.11 -1.27 8.76
CA THR A 222 -0.39 -0.79 9.95
C THR A 222 0.81 0.06 9.53
N ARG A 223 1.30 0.91 10.43
CA ARG A 223 2.55 1.66 10.25
C ARG A 223 3.75 0.81 10.58
#